data_6a8d578c552e1c2fd463c12a9201440f
#
_entry.id   6a8d578c552e1c2fd463c12a9201440f
#
_cell.length_a   1.000
_cell.length_b   1.000
_cell.length_c   1.000
_cell.angle_alpha   90.00
_cell.angle_beta   90.00
_cell.angle_gamma   90.00
#
_symmetry.space_group_name_H-M   'P 1'
#
loop_
_entity.id
_entity.type
_entity.pdbx_description
1 polymer ?
#
loop_
_entity_poly.entity_id
_entity_poly.type
_entity_poly.pdbx_seq_one_letter_code
_entity_poly.pdbx_strand_id
1 'polypeptide(L)'
;MLGIGSNLPEFEVVGVKPGFNSHEENGESAFENINNKSFEGKWKVIYFYPKDFTFVCPTEISEFASLNSEFEDRDCVVLVGSSDNEFCKLAWRREHSDLNKLSQWSFSDTNGSLIDSLGIRSEEGVALRATFIIDPHNVIQHVYVTNLNVGRNPQDTLRVLDALQTDELCPCNRPVGGETL
;
A
#
# COMPACT_ATOMS: atom_id res chain seq x y z
N MET A 1 3.67 -12.41 12.43
CA MET A 1 3.43 -11.86 11.09
C MET A 1 2.60 -12.85 10.29
N LEU A 2 1.52 -12.38 9.66
CA LEU A 2 0.76 -13.20 8.72
C LEU A 2 1.59 -13.42 7.45
N GLY A 3 1.44 -14.60 6.88
CA GLY A 3 2.19 -15.03 5.69
C GLY A 3 1.30 -15.45 4.53
N ILE A 4 1.94 -15.99 3.49
CA ILE A 4 1.30 -16.48 2.28
C ILE A 4 0.24 -17.53 2.61
N GLY A 5 -0.92 -17.46 1.95
CA GLY A 5 -2.07 -18.33 2.17
C GLY A 5 -3.00 -17.90 3.31
N SER A 6 -2.61 -16.90 4.11
CA SER A 6 -3.49 -16.32 5.13
C SER A 6 -4.51 -15.36 4.49
N ASN A 7 -5.72 -15.33 5.04
CA ASN A 7 -6.68 -14.30 4.68
C ASN A 7 -6.27 -12.94 5.25
N LEU A 8 -6.51 -11.88 4.49
CA LEU A 8 -6.44 -10.52 4.99
C LEU A 8 -7.41 -10.38 6.19
N PRO A 9 -6.95 -9.96 7.37
CA PRO A 9 -7.83 -9.81 8.53
C PRO A 9 -8.93 -8.79 8.26
N GLU A 10 -10.03 -8.90 9.00
CA GLU A 10 -11.03 -7.83 9.03
C GLU A 10 -10.42 -6.57 9.63
N PHE A 11 -10.63 -5.45 8.98
CA PHE A 11 -10.17 -4.14 9.42
C PHE A 11 -11.12 -3.04 8.96
N GLU A 12 -11.06 -1.90 9.63
CA GLU A 12 -11.66 -0.65 9.19
C GLU A 12 -10.70 0.50 9.52
N VAL A 13 -10.37 1.29 8.51
CA VAL A 13 -9.46 2.43 8.59
C VAL A 13 -10.03 3.61 7.82
N VAL A 14 -9.60 4.82 8.15
CA VAL A 14 -9.95 6.02 7.36
C VAL A 14 -8.94 6.19 6.24
N GLY A 15 -9.42 6.23 5.01
CA GLY A 15 -8.63 6.51 3.82
C GLY A 15 -8.73 7.96 3.37
N VAL A 16 -7.64 8.47 2.80
CA VAL A 16 -7.59 9.71 2.01
C VAL A 16 -7.60 9.31 0.55
N LYS A 17 -8.61 9.77 -0.17
CA LYS A 17 -8.82 9.46 -1.60
C LYS A 17 -7.66 9.94 -2.47
N PRO A 18 -7.39 9.25 -3.58
CA PRO A 18 -6.45 9.71 -4.60
C PRO A 18 -6.79 11.12 -5.10
N GLY A 19 -5.76 11.92 -5.35
CA GLY A 19 -5.89 13.26 -5.93
C GLY A 19 -6.31 14.38 -4.99
N PHE A 20 -6.74 14.08 -3.76
CA PHE A 20 -7.18 15.10 -2.79
C PHE A 20 -5.99 15.68 -2.01
N ASN A 21 -6.00 17.02 -1.85
CA ASN A 21 -5.09 17.77 -0.99
C ASN A 21 -5.82 18.59 0.08
N SER A 22 -7.15 18.74 -0.03
CA SER A 22 -8.01 19.47 0.92
C SER A 22 -9.06 18.53 1.48
N HIS A 23 -9.64 18.88 2.64
CA HIS A 23 -10.69 18.07 3.29
C HIS A 23 -11.91 17.86 2.39
N GLU A 24 -12.21 18.83 1.56
CA GLU A 24 -13.29 18.80 0.59
C GLU A 24 -12.81 19.43 -0.72
N GLU A 25 -13.06 18.77 -1.82
CA GLU A 25 -12.80 19.26 -3.17
C GLU A 25 -14.02 18.97 -4.04
N ASN A 26 -14.52 19.97 -4.77
CA ASN A 26 -15.69 19.84 -5.66
C ASN A 26 -16.96 19.29 -4.98
N GLY A 27 -17.15 19.55 -3.69
CA GLY A 27 -18.29 19.05 -2.91
C GLY A 27 -18.15 17.60 -2.42
N GLU A 28 -16.99 17.00 -2.58
CA GLU A 28 -16.69 15.64 -2.10
C GLU A 28 -15.68 15.68 -0.95
N SER A 29 -15.91 14.84 0.07
CA SER A 29 -14.96 14.63 1.15
C SER A 29 -13.71 13.89 0.64
N ALA A 30 -12.54 14.32 1.11
CA ALA A 30 -11.29 13.60 0.90
C ALA A 30 -11.24 12.25 1.64
N PHE A 31 -12.07 12.06 2.65
CA PHE A 31 -12.04 10.90 3.55
C PHE A 31 -13.12 9.90 3.23
N GLU A 32 -12.75 8.62 3.32
CA GLU A 32 -13.66 7.50 3.14
C GLU A 32 -13.21 6.31 4.01
N ASN A 33 -14.15 5.58 4.60
CA ASN A 33 -13.83 4.37 5.34
C ASN A 33 -13.45 3.24 4.39
N ILE A 34 -12.31 2.62 4.65
CA ILE A 34 -11.79 1.47 3.91
C ILE A 34 -11.78 0.25 4.83
N ASN A 35 -12.25 -0.86 4.31
CA ASN A 35 -12.22 -2.16 4.99
C ASN A 35 -11.82 -3.28 4.01
N ASN A 36 -11.75 -4.50 4.48
CA ASN A 36 -11.35 -5.66 3.67
C ASN A 36 -12.31 -5.98 2.50
N LYS A 37 -13.48 -5.34 2.41
CA LYS A 37 -14.45 -5.49 1.32
C LYS A 37 -14.44 -4.33 0.33
N SER A 38 -13.77 -3.21 0.65
CA SER A 38 -13.83 -1.98 -0.15
C SER A 38 -13.37 -2.15 -1.59
N PHE A 39 -12.48 -3.10 -1.86
CA PHE A 39 -11.95 -3.38 -3.20
C PHE A 39 -12.11 -4.87 -3.54
N GLU A 40 -13.32 -5.39 -3.30
CA GLU A 40 -13.65 -6.79 -3.55
C GLU A 40 -13.48 -7.13 -5.04
N GLY A 41 -12.91 -8.30 -5.31
CA GLY A 41 -12.66 -8.77 -6.68
C GLY A 41 -11.40 -8.18 -7.33
N LYS A 42 -10.70 -7.24 -6.69
CA LYS A 42 -9.46 -6.64 -7.19
C LYS A 42 -8.23 -7.19 -6.48
N TRP A 43 -7.12 -7.21 -7.18
CA TRP A 43 -5.81 -7.32 -6.54
C TRP A 43 -5.53 -6.08 -5.70
N LYS A 44 -4.77 -6.25 -4.63
CA LYS A 44 -4.40 -5.15 -3.72
C LYS A 44 -2.92 -5.24 -3.38
N VAL A 45 -2.25 -4.12 -3.48
CA VAL A 45 -0.96 -3.90 -2.84
C VAL A 45 -1.20 -3.01 -1.63
N ILE A 46 -1.00 -3.55 -0.44
CA ILE A 46 -1.09 -2.78 0.82
C ILE A 46 0.32 -2.67 1.38
N TYR A 47 0.83 -1.45 1.50
CA TYR A 47 2.14 -1.25 2.08
C TYR A 47 2.13 -0.22 3.21
N PHE A 48 2.98 -0.48 4.20
CA PHE A 48 3.08 0.31 5.41
C PHE A 48 4.43 1.02 5.47
N TYR A 49 4.45 2.19 6.10
CA TYR A 49 5.64 2.95 6.43
C TYR A 49 5.56 3.47 7.88
N PRO A 50 6.70 3.83 8.51
CA PRO A 50 6.74 4.14 9.93
C PRO A 50 5.97 5.38 10.34
N LYS A 51 6.26 6.53 9.73
CA LYS A 51 5.75 7.85 10.15
C LYS A 51 5.64 8.83 8.99
N ASP A 52 4.60 9.65 9.04
CA ASP A 52 4.45 10.83 8.19
C ASP A 52 5.54 11.88 8.52
N PHE A 53 5.79 12.80 7.59
CA PHE A 53 6.75 13.91 7.72
C PHE A 53 8.19 13.47 8.05
N THR A 54 8.63 12.34 7.48
CA THR A 54 9.99 11.81 7.61
C THR A 54 10.76 11.85 6.29
N PHE A 55 11.89 11.16 6.18
CA PHE A 55 12.83 11.33 5.07
C PHE A 55 12.78 10.21 4.02
N VAL A 56 12.76 8.95 4.44
CA VAL A 56 12.71 7.79 3.52
C VAL A 56 11.30 7.56 3.00
N CYS A 57 10.29 7.73 3.86
CA CYS A 57 8.89 7.41 3.53
C CYS A 57 8.35 8.14 2.29
N PRO A 58 8.58 9.47 2.10
CA PRO A 58 8.06 10.15 0.92
C PRO A 58 8.71 9.65 -0.38
N THR A 59 9.96 9.20 -0.34
CA THR A 59 10.62 8.62 -1.53
C THR A 59 9.97 7.31 -1.96
N GLU A 60 9.59 6.44 -1.01
CA GLU A 60 8.87 5.21 -1.31
C GLU A 60 7.47 5.49 -1.88
N ILE A 61 6.73 6.41 -1.24
CA ILE A 61 5.36 6.75 -1.65
C ILE A 61 5.36 7.35 -3.05
N SER A 62 6.27 8.26 -3.34
CA SER A 62 6.44 8.87 -4.66
C SER A 62 6.77 7.83 -5.73
N GLU A 63 7.66 6.90 -5.43
CA GLU A 63 8.08 5.85 -6.37
C GLU A 63 6.96 4.84 -6.64
N PHE A 64 6.21 4.42 -5.61
CA PHE A 64 5.00 3.63 -5.82
C PHE A 64 3.95 4.39 -6.64
N ALA A 65 3.78 5.69 -6.39
CA ALA A 65 2.82 6.51 -7.13
C ALA A 65 3.22 6.68 -8.61
N SER A 66 4.51 6.73 -8.93
CA SER A 66 4.98 6.78 -10.31
C SER A 66 4.59 5.55 -11.14
N LEU A 67 4.34 4.41 -10.47
CA LEU A 67 3.92 3.16 -11.08
C LEU A 67 2.40 2.92 -10.99
N ASN A 68 1.62 3.89 -10.52
CA ASN A 68 0.20 3.67 -10.22
C ASN A 68 -0.59 3.19 -11.45
N SER A 69 -0.32 3.75 -12.64
CA SER A 69 -0.96 3.31 -13.89
C SER A 69 -0.65 1.85 -14.23
N GLU A 70 0.58 1.40 -13.96
CA GLU A 70 0.99 0.02 -14.18
C GLU A 70 0.25 -0.97 -13.25
N PHE A 71 -0.01 -0.54 -12.01
CA PHE A 71 -0.85 -1.31 -11.08
C PHE A 71 -2.32 -1.31 -11.51
N GLU A 72 -2.86 -0.17 -11.92
CA GLU A 72 -4.23 -0.04 -12.41
C GLU A 72 -4.48 -0.89 -13.65
N ASP A 73 -3.55 -0.91 -14.60
CA ASP A 73 -3.62 -1.75 -15.81
C ASP A 73 -3.66 -3.26 -15.49
N ARG A 74 -3.24 -3.63 -14.27
CA ARG A 74 -3.28 -5.00 -13.73
C ARG A 74 -4.45 -5.24 -12.77
N ASP A 75 -5.48 -4.38 -12.84
CA ASP A 75 -6.64 -4.44 -11.94
C ASP A 75 -6.25 -4.49 -10.44
N CYS A 76 -5.21 -3.74 -10.09
CA CYS A 76 -4.64 -3.70 -8.74
C CYS A 76 -4.78 -2.32 -8.11
N VAL A 77 -5.35 -2.27 -6.91
CA VAL A 77 -5.41 -1.05 -6.09
C VAL A 77 -4.23 -0.99 -5.15
N VAL A 78 -3.58 0.16 -5.08
CA VAL A 78 -2.46 0.41 -4.18
C VAL A 78 -2.90 1.27 -3.01
N LEU A 79 -2.66 0.77 -1.79
CA LEU A 79 -2.99 1.42 -0.53
C LEU A 79 -1.73 1.59 0.32
N VAL A 80 -1.49 2.81 0.78
CA VAL A 80 -0.35 3.11 1.64
C VAL A 80 -0.79 3.61 3.00
N GLY A 81 -0.19 3.14 4.08
CA GLY A 81 -0.62 3.53 5.42
C GLY A 81 0.44 3.55 6.49
N SER A 82 0.10 4.24 7.56
CA SER A 82 0.82 4.30 8.82
C SER A 82 -0.17 4.47 9.99
N SER A 83 0.33 4.55 11.21
CA SER A 83 -0.48 4.88 12.39
C SER A 83 -0.80 6.37 12.53
N ASP A 84 -0.28 7.24 11.67
CA ASP A 84 -0.64 8.66 11.67
C ASP A 84 -2.06 8.85 11.16
N ASN A 85 -2.74 9.90 11.63
CA ASN A 85 -4.14 10.14 11.27
C ASN A 85 -4.31 10.72 9.87
N GLU A 86 -5.53 10.68 9.37
CA GLU A 86 -5.93 11.12 8.03
C GLU A 86 -5.67 12.60 7.78
N PHE A 87 -5.81 13.45 8.79
CA PHE A 87 -5.52 14.88 8.68
C PHE A 87 -4.02 15.13 8.50
N CYS A 88 -3.18 14.37 9.19
CA CYS A 88 -1.74 14.40 9.02
C CYS A 88 -1.33 14.03 7.58
N LYS A 89 -1.90 12.94 7.04
CA LYS A 89 -1.67 12.50 5.66
C LYS A 89 -2.06 13.55 4.63
N LEU A 90 -3.21 14.17 4.82
CA LEU A 90 -3.70 15.21 3.93
C LEU A 90 -2.84 16.49 3.99
N ALA A 91 -2.39 16.88 5.18
CA ALA A 91 -1.46 17.99 5.37
C ALA A 91 -0.11 17.71 4.68
N TRP A 92 0.40 16.48 4.83
CA TRP A 92 1.65 16.09 4.20
C TRP A 92 1.60 16.11 2.68
N ARG A 93 0.49 15.71 2.07
CA ARG A 93 0.27 15.86 0.62
C ARG A 93 0.34 17.31 0.16
N ARG A 94 -0.16 18.27 0.96
CA ARG A 94 -0.09 19.70 0.62
C ARG A 94 1.32 20.26 0.71
N GLU A 95 2.07 19.83 1.71
CA GLU A 95 3.36 20.43 2.06
C GLU A 95 4.53 19.80 1.30
N HIS A 96 4.41 18.53 0.90
CA HIS A 96 5.47 17.82 0.20
C HIS A 96 5.22 17.77 -1.31
N SER A 97 6.13 18.34 -2.10
CA SER A 97 5.97 18.45 -3.55
C SER A 97 5.69 17.12 -4.24
N ASP A 98 6.41 16.07 -3.85
CA ASP A 98 6.34 14.75 -4.49
C ASP A 98 5.08 13.95 -4.09
N LEU A 99 4.38 14.39 -3.04
CA LEU A 99 3.13 13.80 -2.57
C LEU A 99 1.89 14.60 -2.98
N ASN A 100 2.09 15.75 -3.62
CA ASN A 100 1.00 16.61 -4.06
C ASN A 100 0.08 15.86 -5.02
N LYS A 101 -1.23 15.85 -4.72
CA LYS A 101 -2.25 15.11 -5.48
C LYS A 101 -1.88 13.62 -5.70
N LEU A 102 -1.36 12.99 -4.66
CA LEU A 102 -0.98 11.59 -4.68
C LEU A 102 -2.07 10.72 -5.34
N SER A 103 -1.71 9.96 -6.35
CA SER A 103 -2.63 9.12 -7.13
C SER A 103 -3.09 7.84 -6.43
N GLN A 104 -2.60 7.58 -5.24
CA GLN A 104 -2.90 6.39 -4.44
C GLN A 104 -3.73 6.74 -3.21
N TRP A 105 -4.43 5.74 -2.69
CA TRP A 105 -5.06 5.80 -1.38
C TRP A 105 -4.01 5.87 -0.28
N SER A 106 -4.17 6.81 0.65
CA SER A 106 -3.46 6.78 1.93
C SER A 106 -4.44 6.43 3.04
N PHE A 107 -4.08 5.54 3.96
CA PHE A 107 -4.96 5.18 5.06
C PHE A 107 -4.30 5.37 6.42
N SER A 108 -5.13 5.52 7.43
CA SER A 108 -4.76 5.79 8.82
C SER A 108 -5.18 4.65 9.71
N ASP A 109 -4.22 3.83 10.14
CA ASP A 109 -4.43 2.80 11.15
C ASP A 109 -4.10 3.36 12.56
N THR A 110 -4.86 4.39 12.97
CA THR A 110 -4.54 5.22 14.14
C THR A 110 -4.47 4.44 15.44
N ASN A 111 -5.29 3.40 15.59
CA ASN A 111 -5.24 2.51 16.76
C ASN A 111 -4.25 1.35 16.58
N GLY A 112 -3.68 1.19 15.40
CA GLY A 112 -2.72 0.15 15.07
C GLY A 112 -3.30 -1.26 14.98
N SER A 113 -4.62 -1.40 14.86
CA SER A 113 -5.26 -2.72 14.87
C SER A 113 -4.91 -3.57 13.66
N LEU A 114 -4.79 -2.96 12.48
CA LEU A 114 -4.37 -3.66 11.27
C LEU A 114 -2.89 -4.02 11.32
N ILE A 115 -2.04 -3.09 11.77
CA ILE A 115 -0.60 -3.30 12.00
C ILE A 115 -0.38 -4.48 12.94
N ASP A 116 -1.14 -4.56 14.05
CA ASP A 116 -1.06 -5.65 15.02
C ASP A 116 -1.57 -6.97 14.44
N SER A 117 -2.70 -6.96 13.75
CA SER A 117 -3.29 -8.15 13.13
C SER A 117 -2.37 -8.77 12.07
N LEU A 118 -1.65 -7.93 11.34
CA LEU A 118 -0.65 -8.37 10.36
C LEU A 118 0.68 -8.78 11.02
N GLY A 119 0.90 -8.40 12.29
CA GLY A 119 2.12 -8.71 13.04
C GLY A 119 3.36 -7.95 12.57
N ILE A 120 3.18 -6.70 12.15
CA ILE A 120 4.23 -5.83 11.58
C ILE A 120 4.58 -4.63 12.46
N ARG A 121 4.16 -4.62 13.73
CA ARG A 121 4.57 -3.57 14.67
C ARG A 121 6.03 -3.74 15.06
N SER A 122 6.81 -2.68 14.92
CA SER A 122 8.19 -2.63 15.39
C SER A 122 8.28 -2.46 16.90
N GLU A 123 9.47 -2.65 17.47
CA GLU A 123 9.75 -2.34 18.88
C GLU A 123 9.55 -0.86 19.22
N GLU A 124 9.67 0.03 18.23
CA GLU A 124 9.39 1.47 18.36
C GLU A 124 7.90 1.82 18.37
N GLY A 125 7.01 0.83 18.21
CA GLY A 125 5.55 1.01 18.21
C GLY A 125 4.96 1.46 16.87
N VAL A 126 5.77 1.62 15.83
CA VAL A 126 5.35 2.00 14.48
C VAL A 126 5.32 0.78 13.54
N ALA A 127 4.70 0.91 12.37
CA ALA A 127 4.75 -0.13 11.37
C ALA A 127 6.16 -0.32 10.82
N LEU A 128 6.57 -1.56 10.61
CA LEU A 128 7.70 -1.90 9.75
C LEU A 128 7.38 -1.52 8.30
N ARG A 129 8.41 -1.45 7.44
CA ARG A 129 8.23 -1.26 6.00
C ARG A 129 7.77 -2.56 5.35
N ALA A 130 6.50 -2.88 5.55
CA ALA A 130 5.88 -4.11 5.07
C ALA A 130 5.06 -3.86 3.81
N THR A 131 5.12 -4.79 2.87
CA THR A 131 4.32 -4.80 1.64
C THR A 131 3.65 -6.15 1.51
N PHE A 132 2.34 -6.13 1.27
CA PHE A 132 1.52 -7.32 1.03
C PHE A 132 0.91 -7.22 -0.36
N ILE A 133 1.00 -8.30 -1.14
CA ILE A 133 0.20 -8.47 -2.36
C ILE A 133 -0.91 -9.45 -2.03
N ILE A 134 -2.14 -9.04 -2.28
CA ILE A 134 -3.36 -9.74 -1.88
C ILE A 134 -4.20 -9.95 -3.13
N ASP A 135 -4.66 -11.17 -3.32
CA ASP A 135 -5.46 -11.56 -4.47
C ASP A 135 -6.94 -11.09 -4.39
N PRO A 136 -7.74 -11.26 -5.45
CA PRO A 136 -9.16 -10.89 -5.47
C PRO A 136 -10.03 -11.60 -4.41
N HIS A 137 -9.55 -12.72 -3.86
CA HIS A 137 -10.22 -13.48 -2.80
C HIS A 137 -9.77 -13.08 -1.39
N ASN A 138 -9.02 -11.99 -1.25
CA ASN A 138 -8.44 -11.52 0.00
C ASN A 138 -7.41 -12.48 0.64
N VAL A 139 -6.74 -13.29 -0.16
CA VAL A 139 -5.64 -14.16 0.29
C VAL A 139 -4.31 -13.50 0.03
N ILE A 140 -3.42 -13.50 1.02
CA ILE A 140 -2.06 -12.96 0.92
C ILE A 140 -1.23 -13.89 0.02
N GLN A 141 -0.71 -13.36 -1.08
CA GLN A 141 0.10 -14.07 -2.06
C GLN A 141 1.58 -13.74 -1.97
N HIS A 142 1.94 -12.57 -1.42
CA HIS A 142 3.32 -12.15 -1.24
C HIS A 142 3.44 -11.26 -0.01
N VAL A 143 4.56 -11.40 0.72
CA VAL A 143 4.92 -10.54 1.84
C VAL A 143 6.40 -10.16 1.70
N TYR A 144 6.67 -8.87 1.75
CA TYR A 144 8.02 -8.33 1.82
C TYR A 144 8.11 -7.35 3.00
N VAL A 145 9.09 -7.55 3.88
CA VAL A 145 9.29 -6.68 5.04
C VAL A 145 10.75 -6.33 5.17
N THR A 146 11.03 -5.05 5.35
CA THR A 146 12.38 -4.57 5.61
C THR A 146 12.43 -3.67 6.83
N ASN A 147 13.63 -3.50 7.39
CA ASN A 147 13.83 -2.67 8.57
C ASN A 147 13.59 -1.19 8.26
N LEU A 148 13.38 -0.41 9.31
CA LEU A 148 12.93 0.99 9.26
C LEU A 148 13.86 1.91 8.44
N ASN A 149 15.16 1.61 8.39
CA ASN A 149 16.17 2.47 7.76
C ASN A 149 16.36 2.23 6.25
N VAL A 150 15.72 1.20 5.68
CA VAL A 150 15.94 0.80 4.28
C VAL A 150 14.66 0.90 3.48
N GLY A 151 14.65 1.78 2.48
CA GLY A 151 13.54 1.92 1.52
C GLY A 151 13.41 0.68 0.62
N ARG A 152 12.19 0.49 0.12
CA ARG A 152 11.83 -0.64 -0.76
C ARG A 152 12.06 -0.31 -2.24
N ASN A 153 12.00 -1.35 -3.07
CA ASN A 153 11.97 -1.22 -4.53
C ASN A 153 10.54 -1.50 -5.06
N PRO A 154 9.75 -0.48 -5.41
CA PRO A 154 8.39 -0.67 -5.94
C PRO A 154 8.33 -1.43 -7.27
N GLN A 155 9.37 -1.34 -8.09
CA GLN A 155 9.47 -2.11 -9.34
C GLN A 155 9.46 -3.61 -9.08
N ASP A 156 10.09 -4.07 -7.99
CA ASP A 156 10.05 -5.49 -7.63
C ASP A 156 8.67 -5.92 -7.17
N THR A 157 7.92 -5.05 -6.47
CA THR A 157 6.52 -5.31 -6.12
C THR A 157 5.65 -5.48 -7.37
N LEU A 158 5.81 -4.60 -8.36
CA LEU A 158 5.11 -4.69 -9.65
C LEU A 158 5.47 -5.97 -10.39
N ARG A 159 6.75 -6.32 -10.45
CA ARG A 159 7.26 -7.55 -11.06
C ARG A 159 6.64 -8.80 -10.44
N VAL A 160 6.55 -8.84 -9.11
CA VAL A 160 5.96 -9.98 -8.39
C VAL A 160 4.45 -10.06 -8.63
N LEU A 161 3.73 -8.92 -8.61
CA LEU A 161 2.31 -8.89 -8.95
C LEU A 161 2.06 -9.43 -10.35
N ASP A 162 2.80 -8.95 -11.33
CA ASP A 162 2.71 -9.41 -12.73
C ASP A 162 2.93 -10.93 -12.84
N ALA A 163 3.91 -11.45 -12.14
CA ALA A 163 4.18 -12.89 -12.12
C ALA A 163 3.04 -13.69 -11.45
N LEU A 164 2.51 -13.22 -10.32
CA LEU A 164 1.40 -13.88 -9.61
C LEU A 164 0.12 -13.96 -10.46
N GLN A 165 -0.11 -12.97 -11.31
CA GLN A 165 -1.30 -12.90 -12.17
C GLN A 165 -1.25 -13.85 -13.38
N THR A 166 -0.08 -14.38 -13.71
CA THR A 166 0.01 -15.36 -14.83
C THR A 166 -0.60 -16.71 -14.48
N ASP A 167 -0.66 -17.06 -13.20
CA ASP A 167 -1.04 -18.38 -12.69
C ASP A 167 -0.19 -19.53 -13.29
N GLU A 168 1.04 -19.21 -13.73
CA GLU A 168 1.97 -20.12 -14.39
C GLU A 168 3.31 -20.18 -13.64
N LEU A 169 4.15 -21.13 -14.01
CA LEU A 169 5.50 -21.23 -13.46
C LEU A 169 6.38 -20.10 -14.01
N CYS A 170 6.82 -19.23 -13.14
CA CYS A 170 7.66 -18.09 -13.48
C CYS A 170 9.13 -18.36 -13.15
N PRO A 171 10.05 -18.22 -14.11
CA PRO A 171 11.47 -18.42 -13.86
C PRO A 171 12.04 -17.33 -12.94
N CYS A 172 13.21 -17.64 -12.35
CA CYS A 172 14.00 -16.67 -11.60
C CYS A 172 14.30 -15.42 -12.47
N ASN A 173 14.25 -14.25 -11.86
CA ASN A 173 14.48 -12.94 -12.55
C ASN A 173 13.55 -12.67 -13.74
N ARG A 174 12.37 -13.27 -13.80
CA ARG A 174 11.39 -12.94 -14.82
C ARG A 174 11.06 -11.44 -14.75
N PRO A 175 11.26 -10.66 -15.83
CA PRO A 175 10.83 -9.25 -15.86
C PRO A 175 9.30 -9.14 -15.97
N VAL A 176 8.78 -7.93 -15.75
CA VAL A 176 7.37 -7.62 -16.04
C VAL A 176 7.06 -7.97 -17.50
N GLY A 177 5.98 -8.73 -17.73
CA GLY A 177 5.59 -9.19 -19.07
C GLY A 177 6.50 -10.25 -19.69
N GLY A 178 7.47 -10.79 -18.91
CA GLY A 178 8.36 -11.83 -19.39
C GLY A 178 7.67 -13.19 -19.62
N GLU A 179 8.36 -14.11 -20.31
CA GLU A 179 7.85 -15.45 -20.57
C GLU A 179 7.75 -16.31 -19.29
N THR A 180 6.85 -17.25 -19.31
CA THR A 180 6.67 -18.31 -18.30
C THR A 180 7.35 -19.61 -18.75
N LEU A 181 7.40 -20.62 -17.89
CA LEU A 181 8.00 -21.92 -18.21
C LEU A 181 7.00 -22.85 -18.88
#